data_79632372aacbbd5bf1b4142af9b4feed
#
_entry.id   79632372aacbbd5bf1b4142af9b4feed
#
_cell.length_a   1.000
_cell.length_b   1.000
_cell.length_c   1.000
_cell.angle_alpha   90.00
_cell.angle_beta   90.00
_cell.angle_gamma   90.00
#
_symmetry.space_group_name_H-M   'P 1'
#
loop_
_entity.id
_entity.type
_entity.pdbx_description
1 polymer ?
#
loop_
_entity_poly.entity_id
_entity_poly.type
_entity_poly.pdbx_seq_one_letter_code
_entity_poly.pdbx_strand_id
1 'polypeptide(L)'
;MSEKSALVGLEPALVWERFAELTQIARPSKEEEAAREHVLAWAAARELVTNVDDEGNIVVQIPASAGRESAPIVVLQSHLDMVCERDPGSPYDPREGRINVAVDGDWVLAEGTTLGADNGIGVAAAMAAADDPGIEHGPLELLFTVSEEQGLDGAKALDPSLVSGRLLLNLDGTSDAAVTVGCAGSAHTFVRVQLELEPPRPNHVALEVVLSGAKGGHSGGDIASGRVNAIKALGRILGRSYEQEPFRLARFDGGASRNAIPREARAAVSLEPDAEPAFRAAAEQELAALREQYAGFDDALVLSVERIAEMEATDEPATARVLDLAATIPTGVIAMSPALSGTVETSTSLTVATTGEGTLTLASMTRSSNARALEDVVATIAAAARFAGASIEVVRSYPPWRPDLESRLLTVSRATFERLFGVEPALAVVHGGLECAVIGAKLPGVEMISIGPEIVGPHAPGERLSISGTQRFYRLLGALLDDLSRQTDIR
;
A
#
# COMPACT_ATOMS: atom_id res chain seq x y z
N MET A 1 -12.42 4.33 -39.58
CA MET A 1 -11.50 3.18 -39.65
C MET A 1 -10.95 3.03 -38.25
N SER A 2 -11.26 1.93 -37.54
CA SER A 2 -10.71 1.70 -36.21
C SER A 2 -9.19 1.62 -36.37
N GLU A 3 -8.45 2.51 -35.70
CA GLU A 3 -7.02 2.33 -35.56
C GLU A 3 -6.79 0.95 -34.94
N LYS A 4 -5.95 0.14 -35.60
CA LYS A 4 -5.60 -1.17 -35.05
C LYS A 4 -4.93 -0.92 -33.71
N SER A 5 -5.43 -1.53 -32.64
CA SER A 5 -4.82 -1.48 -31.31
C SER A 5 -3.31 -1.78 -31.44
N ALA A 6 -2.47 -0.99 -30.75
CA ALA A 6 -1.03 -1.24 -30.69
C ALA A 6 -0.67 -2.64 -30.13
N LEU A 7 -1.63 -3.30 -29.49
CA LEU A 7 -1.50 -4.62 -28.87
C LEU A 7 -1.71 -5.80 -29.84
N VAL A 8 -2.14 -5.53 -31.08
CA VAL A 8 -2.36 -6.59 -32.09
C VAL A 8 -1.06 -7.27 -32.48
N GLY A 9 -1.04 -8.59 -32.34
CA GLY A 9 0.13 -9.43 -32.68
C GLY A 9 1.07 -9.69 -31.51
N LEU A 10 0.75 -9.16 -30.31
CA LEU A 10 1.43 -9.57 -29.09
C LEU A 10 0.93 -10.93 -28.62
N GLU A 11 1.82 -11.71 -27.99
CA GLU A 11 1.48 -13.00 -27.39
C GLU A 11 1.55 -12.92 -25.87
N PRO A 12 0.65 -13.60 -25.13
CA PRO A 12 -0.45 -14.46 -25.62
C PRO A 12 -1.64 -13.62 -26.15
N ALA A 13 -2.11 -13.93 -27.35
CA ALA A 13 -3.07 -13.09 -28.08
C ALA A 13 -4.36 -12.85 -27.31
N LEU A 14 -4.96 -13.88 -26.69
CA LEU A 14 -6.21 -13.75 -25.92
C LEU A 14 -6.09 -12.75 -24.76
N VAL A 15 -4.96 -12.73 -24.05
CA VAL A 15 -4.75 -11.78 -22.95
C VAL A 15 -4.72 -10.35 -23.49
N TRP A 16 -3.96 -10.11 -24.55
CA TRP A 16 -3.84 -8.77 -25.13
C TRP A 16 -5.15 -8.29 -25.80
N GLU A 17 -5.94 -9.19 -26.36
CA GLU A 17 -7.27 -8.87 -26.87
C GLU A 17 -8.20 -8.41 -25.75
N ARG A 18 -8.27 -9.15 -24.63
CA ARG A 18 -9.06 -8.76 -23.46
C ARG A 18 -8.56 -7.47 -22.80
N PHE A 19 -7.24 -7.31 -22.70
CA PHE A 19 -6.66 -6.09 -22.16
C PHE A 19 -6.96 -4.88 -23.05
N ALA A 20 -6.88 -5.03 -24.37
CA ALA A 20 -7.24 -3.97 -25.33
C ALA A 20 -8.71 -3.52 -25.18
N GLU A 21 -9.63 -4.45 -24.92
CA GLU A 21 -11.03 -4.13 -24.64
C GLU A 21 -11.17 -3.29 -23.36
N LEU A 22 -10.48 -3.67 -22.28
CA LEU A 22 -10.53 -2.97 -21.00
C LEU A 22 -9.91 -1.57 -21.06
N THR A 23 -8.90 -1.32 -21.89
CA THR A 23 -8.32 0.02 -22.06
C THR A 23 -9.27 1.04 -22.72
N GLN A 24 -10.38 0.57 -23.29
CA GLN A 24 -11.42 1.42 -23.89
C GLN A 24 -12.63 1.60 -22.96
N ILE A 25 -12.55 1.12 -21.72
CA ILE A 25 -13.63 1.16 -20.75
C ILE A 25 -13.21 2.05 -19.57
N ALA A 26 -14.01 3.08 -19.27
CA ALA A 26 -13.85 3.86 -18.05
C ALA A 26 -14.15 2.98 -16.84
N ARG A 27 -13.21 2.93 -15.89
CA ARG A 27 -13.34 2.10 -14.69
C ARG A 27 -12.65 2.70 -13.46
N PRO A 28 -12.86 4.01 -13.18
CA PRO A 28 -12.35 4.57 -11.94
C PRO A 28 -13.05 3.92 -10.75
N SER A 29 -12.38 3.85 -9.60
CA SER A 29 -12.97 3.29 -8.36
C SER A 29 -14.30 3.96 -8.04
N LYS A 30 -15.31 3.16 -7.71
CA LYS A 30 -16.73 3.51 -7.45
C LYS A 30 -17.52 3.91 -8.69
N GLU A 31 -16.96 3.77 -9.87
CA GLU A 31 -17.62 4.05 -11.16
C GLU A 31 -17.33 2.91 -12.17
N GLU A 32 -17.24 1.63 -11.68
CA GLU A 32 -16.85 0.46 -12.47
C GLU A 32 -18.01 -0.15 -13.28
N GLU A 33 -19.18 0.48 -13.36
CA GLU A 33 -20.39 -0.07 -14.00
C GLU A 33 -20.10 -0.61 -15.40
N ALA A 34 -19.40 0.17 -16.24
CA ALA A 34 -19.08 -0.24 -17.61
C ALA A 34 -18.17 -1.48 -17.67
N ALA A 35 -17.20 -1.59 -16.75
CA ALA A 35 -16.33 -2.76 -16.66
C ALA A 35 -17.11 -4.00 -16.17
N ARG A 36 -18.01 -3.82 -15.22
CA ARG A 36 -18.91 -4.88 -14.75
C ARG A 36 -19.84 -5.36 -15.87
N GLU A 37 -20.47 -4.46 -16.60
CA GLU A 37 -21.31 -4.79 -17.76
C GLU A 37 -20.52 -5.55 -18.82
N HIS A 38 -19.28 -5.17 -19.08
CA HIS A 38 -18.39 -5.88 -20.03
C HIS A 38 -18.14 -7.33 -19.61
N VAL A 39 -17.78 -7.58 -18.34
CA VAL A 39 -17.57 -8.93 -17.80
C VAL A 39 -18.85 -9.74 -17.85
N LEU A 40 -19.99 -9.18 -17.44
CA LEU A 40 -21.28 -9.84 -17.46
C LEU A 40 -21.73 -10.18 -18.90
N ALA A 41 -21.51 -9.29 -19.87
CA ALA A 41 -21.80 -9.54 -21.28
C ALA A 41 -20.90 -10.64 -21.87
N TRP A 42 -19.59 -10.65 -21.50
CA TRP A 42 -18.68 -11.72 -21.88
C TRP A 42 -19.11 -13.09 -21.34
N ALA A 43 -19.53 -13.14 -20.08
CA ALA A 43 -20.03 -14.36 -19.45
C ALA A 43 -21.36 -14.85 -20.08
N ALA A 44 -22.30 -13.94 -20.29
CA ALA A 44 -23.60 -14.24 -20.91
C ALA A 44 -23.46 -14.79 -22.34
N ALA A 45 -22.54 -14.24 -23.14
CA ALA A 45 -22.25 -14.74 -24.48
C ALA A 45 -21.72 -16.20 -24.51
N ARG A 46 -21.27 -16.73 -23.36
CA ARG A 46 -20.77 -18.08 -23.14
C ARG A 46 -21.71 -18.97 -22.32
N GLU A 47 -22.90 -18.45 -22.02
CA GLU A 47 -23.91 -19.13 -21.19
C GLU A 47 -23.36 -19.52 -19.79
N LEU A 48 -22.40 -18.75 -19.25
CA LEU A 48 -21.77 -19.01 -17.95
C LEU A 48 -22.67 -18.51 -16.80
N VAL A 49 -22.62 -19.22 -15.67
CA VAL A 49 -23.32 -18.81 -14.45
C VAL A 49 -22.56 -17.68 -13.79
N THR A 50 -23.28 -16.60 -13.46
CA THR A 50 -22.75 -15.43 -12.78
C THR A 50 -23.51 -15.14 -11.50
N ASN A 51 -22.81 -14.74 -10.46
CA ASN A 51 -23.38 -14.23 -9.21
C ASN A 51 -22.77 -12.86 -8.94
N VAL A 52 -23.60 -11.94 -8.45
CA VAL A 52 -23.19 -10.56 -8.15
C VAL A 52 -23.69 -10.23 -6.73
N ASP A 53 -22.83 -9.67 -5.89
CA ASP A 53 -23.27 -9.18 -4.58
C ASP A 53 -23.79 -7.73 -4.64
N ASP A 54 -24.25 -7.23 -3.48
CA ASP A 54 -24.84 -5.87 -3.37
C ASP A 54 -23.82 -4.76 -3.65
N GLU A 55 -22.52 -4.99 -3.43
CA GLU A 55 -21.47 -4.01 -3.74
C GLU A 55 -21.12 -3.99 -5.23
N GLY A 56 -21.34 -5.12 -5.91
CA GLY A 56 -21.10 -5.27 -7.33
C GLY A 56 -19.91 -6.16 -7.67
N ASN A 57 -19.35 -6.89 -6.69
CA ASN A 57 -18.40 -7.94 -6.98
C ASN A 57 -19.07 -9.04 -7.81
N ILE A 58 -18.33 -9.62 -8.76
CA ILE A 58 -18.83 -10.61 -9.70
C ILE A 58 -18.08 -11.92 -9.50
N VAL A 59 -18.80 -13.03 -9.41
CA VAL A 59 -18.24 -14.38 -9.51
C VAL A 59 -18.78 -15.05 -10.77
N VAL A 60 -17.91 -15.43 -11.68
CA VAL A 60 -18.24 -16.20 -12.90
C VAL A 60 -17.76 -17.63 -12.71
N GLN A 61 -18.68 -18.61 -12.85
CA GLN A 61 -18.36 -20.02 -12.73
C GLN A 61 -17.96 -20.58 -14.10
N ILE A 62 -16.77 -21.20 -14.18
CA ILE A 62 -16.25 -21.83 -15.39
C ILE A 62 -16.28 -23.35 -15.20
N PRO A 63 -16.97 -24.10 -16.07
CA PRO A 63 -16.93 -25.54 -16.04
C PRO A 63 -15.51 -26.08 -16.23
N ALA A 64 -15.21 -27.21 -15.58
CA ALA A 64 -13.92 -27.87 -15.75
C ALA A 64 -13.70 -28.37 -17.20
N SER A 65 -12.44 -28.48 -17.58
CA SER A 65 -12.04 -29.24 -18.78
C SER A 65 -12.47 -30.69 -18.64
N ALA A 66 -12.74 -31.35 -19.78
CA ALA A 66 -13.26 -32.72 -19.81
C ALA A 66 -12.37 -33.70 -19.01
N GLY A 67 -12.97 -34.40 -18.06
CA GLY A 67 -12.29 -35.35 -17.16
C GLY A 67 -11.59 -34.68 -15.95
N ARG A 68 -11.83 -33.38 -15.72
CA ARG A 68 -11.30 -32.64 -14.57
C ARG A 68 -12.38 -32.16 -13.58
N GLU A 69 -13.59 -32.65 -13.71
CA GLU A 69 -14.79 -32.20 -12.95
C GLU A 69 -14.66 -32.46 -11.43
N SER A 70 -13.82 -33.43 -11.05
CA SER A 70 -13.58 -33.77 -9.63
C SER A 70 -12.40 -33.00 -9.01
N ALA A 71 -11.69 -32.18 -9.78
CA ALA A 71 -10.61 -31.39 -9.29
C ALA A 71 -11.11 -30.29 -8.30
N PRO A 72 -10.24 -29.79 -7.41
CA PRO A 72 -10.61 -28.67 -6.53
C PRO A 72 -10.95 -27.43 -7.35
N ILE A 73 -11.90 -26.64 -6.82
CA ILE A 73 -12.24 -25.34 -7.40
C ILE A 73 -11.11 -24.35 -7.14
N VAL A 74 -10.61 -23.74 -8.21
CA VAL A 74 -9.61 -22.65 -8.13
C VAL A 74 -10.29 -21.31 -8.36
N VAL A 75 -10.03 -20.37 -7.48
CA VAL A 75 -10.51 -18.99 -7.60
C VAL A 75 -9.42 -18.16 -8.28
N LEU A 76 -9.72 -17.51 -9.40
CA LEU A 76 -8.89 -16.48 -10.01
C LEU A 76 -9.46 -15.11 -9.62
N GLN A 77 -8.70 -14.33 -8.86
CA GLN A 77 -9.18 -13.07 -8.31
C GLN A 77 -8.43 -11.89 -8.89
N SER A 78 -9.16 -10.84 -9.27
CA SER A 78 -8.64 -9.57 -9.80
C SER A 78 -9.62 -8.46 -9.46
N HIS A 79 -9.17 -7.18 -9.44
CA HIS A 79 -10.07 -6.04 -9.29
C HIS A 79 -10.35 -5.34 -10.62
N LEU A 80 -11.56 -4.77 -10.74
CA LEU A 80 -12.04 -4.14 -11.97
C LEU A 80 -11.63 -2.68 -12.09
N ASP A 81 -11.51 -1.97 -11.00
CA ASP A 81 -11.16 -0.55 -10.99
C ASP A 81 -9.70 -0.28 -11.36
N MET A 82 -9.36 0.97 -11.54
CA MET A 82 -8.01 1.46 -11.73
C MET A 82 -7.87 2.89 -11.20
N VAL A 83 -6.64 3.27 -10.82
CA VAL A 83 -6.29 4.66 -10.58
C VAL A 83 -6.28 5.43 -11.90
N CYS A 84 -7.09 6.48 -12.00
CA CYS A 84 -7.23 7.30 -13.20
C CYS A 84 -6.48 8.63 -13.03
N GLU A 85 -5.20 8.64 -13.38
CA GLU A 85 -4.35 9.83 -13.36
C GLU A 85 -3.91 10.21 -14.78
N ARG A 86 -3.64 11.51 -15.00
CA ARG A 86 -3.15 12.03 -16.28
C ARG A 86 -2.18 13.19 -16.08
N ASP A 87 -1.26 13.34 -17.03
CA ASP A 87 -0.38 14.49 -17.10
C ASP A 87 -1.17 15.78 -17.39
N PRO A 88 -0.73 16.93 -16.86
CA PRO A 88 -1.33 18.20 -17.21
C PRO A 88 -1.27 18.45 -18.73
N GLY A 89 -2.44 18.63 -19.36
CA GLY A 89 -2.57 18.89 -20.79
C GLY A 89 -2.64 17.63 -21.67
N SER A 90 -2.64 16.41 -21.12
CA SER A 90 -2.92 15.20 -21.90
C SER A 90 -4.29 15.30 -22.57
N PRO A 91 -4.40 14.95 -23.88
CA PRO A 91 -5.67 14.88 -24.59
C PRO A 91 -6.47 13.61 -24.21
N TYR A 92 -5.83 12.67 -23.54
CA TYR A 92 -6.43 11.40 -23.12
C TYR A 92 -6.87 11.47 -21.67
N ASP A 93 -7.97 10.78 -21.36
CA ASP A 93 -8.54 10.73 -20.01
C ASP A 93 -9.02 9.31 -19.69
N PRO A 94 -8.38 8.61 -18.75
CA PRO A 94 -8.80 7.26 -18.37
C PRO A 94 -10.21 7.24 -17.75
N ARG A 95 -10.68 8.35 -17.14
CA ARG A 95 -12.04 8.47 -16.61
C ARG A 95 -13.14 8.46 -17.68
N GLU A 96 -12.74 8.71 -18.93
CA GLU A 96 -13.64 8.66 -20.09
C GLU A 96 -13.41 7.40 -20.96
N GLY A 97 -12.60 6.44 -20.49
CA GLY A 97 -12.22 5.25 -21.28
C GLY A 97 -11.35 5.59 -22.48
N ARG A 98 -10.58 6.67 -22.42
CA ARG A 98 -9.69 7.12 -23.50
C ARG A 98 -8.22 6.99 -23.07
N ILE A 99 -7.70 5.76 -23.17
CA ILE A 99 -6.28 5.46 -22.95
C ILE A 99 -5.63 5.21 -24.32
N ASN A 100 -4.61 6.01 -24.66
CA ASN A 100 -3.83 5.78 -25.87
C ASN A 100 -2.65 4.86 -25.56
N VAL A 101 -2.79 3.59 -25.92
CA VAL A 101 -1.80 2.56 -25.65
C VAL A 101 -0.72 2.56 -26.72
N ALA A 102 0.53 2.52 -26.32
CA ALA A 102 1.70 2.41 -27.14
C ALA A 102 2.59 1.23 -26.73
N VAL A 103 3.44 0.77 -27.65
CA VAL A 103 4.45 -0.27 -27.40
C VAL A 103 5.82 0.34 -27.64
N ASP A 104 6.71 0.21 -26.65
CA ASP A 104 8.11 0.63 -26.72
C ASP A 104 9.02 -0.51 -26.24
N GLY A 105 9.67 -1.19 -27.16
CA GLY A 105 10.48 -2.36 -26.88
C GLY A 105 9.68 -3.49 -26.23
N ASP A 106 10.02 -3.87 -25.01
CA ASP A 106 9.31 -4.91 -24.21
C ASP A 106 8.19 -4.32 -23.35
N TRP A 107 7.82 -3.06 -23.55
CA TRP A 107 6.86 -2.37 -22.69
C TRP A 107 5.60 -1.92 -23.42
N VAL A 108 4.46 -2.18 -22.81
CA VAL A 108 3.19 -1.52 -23.11
C VAL A 108 3.03 -0.38 -22.12
N LEU A 109 2.67 0.80 -22.64
CA LEU A 109 2.49 2.02 -21.84
C LEU A 109 1.31 2.84 -22.38
N ALA A 110 0.87 3.83 -21.60
CA ALA A 110 -0.12 4.80 -22.02
C ALA A 110 0.50 6.19 -22.18
N GLU A 111 0.10 6.94 -23.21
CA GLU A 111 0.60 8.29 -23.45
C GLU A 111 -0.06 9.30 -22.51
N GLY A 112 0.72 9.79 -21.53
CA GLY A 112 0.33 10.86 -20.62
C GLY A 112 -0.84 10.52 -19.68
N THR A 113 -1.08 9.23 -19.45
CA THR A 113 -2.09 8.73 -18.48
C THR A 113 -1.56 7.49 -17.76
N THR A 114 -2.29 7.04 -16.72
CA THR A 114 -2.18 5.67 -16.22
C THR A 114 -2.62 4.70 -17.32
N LEU A 115 -2.04 3.50 -17.33
CA LEU A 115 -2.35 2.42 -18.29
C LEU A 115 -3.52 1.55 -17.79
N GLY A 116 -3.62 1.38 -16.47
CA GLY A 116 -4.53 0.46 -15.81
C GLY A 116 -4.15 -1.00 -16.02
N ALA A 117 -2.85 -1.29 -16.14
CA ALA A 117 -2.34 -2.66 -16.10
C ALA A 117 -2.62 -3.28 -14.73
N ASP A 118 -2.51 -2.51 -13.69
CA ASP A 118 -3.03 -2.74 -12.36
C ASP A 118 -4.54 -2.41 -12.31
N ASN A 119 -5.46 -3.37 -12.16
CA ASN A 119 -5.30 -4.82 -12.33
C ASN A 119 -6.00 -5.34 -13.61
N GLY A 120 -6.08 -4.49 -14.66
CA GLY A 120 -6.72 -4.85 -15.93
C GLY A 120 -6.06 -6.06 -16.61
N ILE A 121 -4.74 -6.28 -16.39
CA ILE A 121 -4.06 -7.44 -16.94
C ILE A 121 -4.44 -8.73 -16.22
N GLY A 122 -4.70 -8.68 -14.91
CA GLY A 122 -5.22 -9.80 -14.14
C GLY A 122 -6.63 -10.19 -14.59
N VAL A 123 -7.51 -9.19 -14.78
CA VAL A 123 -8.87 -9.41 -15.35
C VAL A 123 -8.77 -10.06 -16.74
N ALA A 124 -7.93 -9.49 -17.61
CA ALA A 124 -7.72 -10.01 -18.96
C ALA A 124 -7.18 -11.46 -18.95
N ALA A 125 -6.23 -11.77 -18.08
CA ALA A 125 -5.65 -13.10 -17.95
C ALA A 125 -6.66 -14.12 -17.41
N ALA A 126 -7.51 -13.76 -16.44
CA ALA A 126 -8.56 -14.64 -15.92
C ALA A 126 -9.60 -14.98 -17.00
N MET A 127 -10.07 -13.97 -17.76
CA MET A 127 -11.00 -14.18 -18.87
C MET A 127 -10.35 -14.98 -20.00
N ALA A 128 -9.09 -14.69 -20.34
CA ALA A 128 -8.35 -15.44 -21.37
C ALA A 128 -8.14 -16.91 -20.98
N ALA A 129 -7.81 -17.20 -19.70
CA ALA A 129 -7.61 -18.57 -19.23
C ALA A 129 -8.89 -19.43 -19.33
N ALA A 130 -10.07 -18.81 -19.15
CA ALA A 130 -11.34 -19.47 -19.34
C ALA A 130 -11.71 -19.70 -20.82
N ASP A 131 -11.17 -18.90 -21.74
CA ASP A 131 -11.41 -18.98 -23.18
C ASP A 131 -10.34 -19.82 -23.92
N ASP A 132 -9.17 -20.04 -23.31
CA ASP A 132 -8.03 -20.70 -23.97
C ASP A 132 -8.16 -22.21 -24.00
N PRO A 133 -8.43 -22.84 -25.18
CA PRO A 133 -8.56 -24.31 -25.28
C PRO A 133 -7.22 -25.03 -25.01
N GLY A 134 -6.11 -24.33 -24.95
CA GLY A 134 -4.79 -24.88 -24.61
C GLY A 134 -4.53 -25.01 -23.11
N ILE A 135 -5.39 -24.48 -22.26
CA ILE A 135 -5.30 -24.57 -20.81
C ILE A 135 -6.30 -25.60 -20.28
N GLU A 136 -5.78 -26.69 -19.70
CA GLU A 136 -6.62 -27.62 -18.95
C GLU A 136 -6.76 -27.18 -17.50
N HIS A 137 -7.98 -27.22 -16.96
CA HIS A 137 -8.25 -26.78 -15.59
C HIS A 137 -9.40 -27.55 -14.94
N GLY A 138 -9.44 -27.58 -13.62
CA GLY A 138 -10.62 -27.96 -12.84
C GLY A 138 -11.73 -26.90 -12.93
N PRO A 139 -12.80 -27.03 -12.14
CA PRO A 139 -13.78 -25.93 -12.06
C PRO A 139 -13.10 -24.63 -11.59
N LEU A 140 -13.42 -23.48 -12.23
CA LEU A 140 -12.90 -22.17 -11.82
C LEU A 140 -14.03 -21.26 -11.34
N GLU A 141 -13.67 -20.38 -10.43
CA GLU A 141 -14.45 -19.20 -10.06
C GLU A 141 -13.61 -17.96 -10.38
N LEU A 142 -14.07 -17.14 -11.32
CA LEU A 142 -13.44 -15.85 -11.59
C LEU A 142 -14.09 -14.81 -10.67
N LEU A 143 -13.37 -14.39 -9.65
CA LEU A 143 -13.82 -13.36 -8.71
C LEU A 143 -13.27 -12.00 -9.15
N PHE A 144 -14.16 -11.13 -9.61
CA PHE A 144 -13.85 -9.76 -9.95
C PHE A 144 -14.42 -8.82 -8.89
N THR A 145 -13.53 -8.12 -8.20
CA THR A 145 -13.89 -7.15 -7.15
C THR A 145 -13.94 -5.72 -7.68
N VAL A 146 -14.59 -4.84 -6.95
CA VAL A 146 -14.70 -3.41 -7.23
C VAL A 146 -14.00 -2.59 -6.16
N SER A 147 -13.64 -1.33 -6.46
CA SER A 147 -13.10 -0.34 -5.50
C SER A 147 -11.93 -0.87 -4.64
N GLU A 148 -10.98 -1.56 -5.25
CA GLU A 148 -9.75 -1.98 -4.59
C GLU A 148 -8.91 -0.77 -4.19
N GLU A 149 -8.64 0.12 -5.16
CA GLU A 149 -7.71 1.24 -5.10
C GLU A 149 -8.10 2.33 -4.09
N GLN A 150 -9.36 2.37 -3.70
CA GLN A 150 -9.88 3.29 -2.68
C GLN A 150 -10.08 2.63 -1.31
N GLY A 151 -9.35 1.56 -1.03
CA GLY A 151 -9.32 0.98 0.31
C GLY A 151 -9.88 -0.42 0.44
N LEU A 152 -9.90 -1.22 -0.62
CA LEU A 152 -10.36 -2.61 -0.65
C LEU A 152 -11.88 -2.74 -0.34
N ASP A 153 -12.69 -1.75 -0.76
CA ASP A 153 -14.08 -1.67 -0.33
C ASP A 153 -14.89 -2.87 -0.87
N GLY A 154 -14.68 -3.30 -2.12
CA GLY A 154 -15.31 -4.47 -2.70
C GLY A 154 -14.98 -5.75 -1.93
N ALA A 155 -13.71 -6.01 -1.65
CA ALA A 155 -13.31 -7.17 -0.85
C ALA A 155 -13.88 -7.12 0.58
N LYS A 156 -13.95 -5.93 1.20
CA LYS A 156 -14.58 -5.74 2.53
C LYS A 156 -16.08 -6.04 2.51
N ALA A 157 -16.76 -5.69 1.43
CA ALA A 157 -18.19 -5.94 1.28
C ALA A 157 -18.51 -7.35 0.74
N LEU A 158 -17.56 -8.05 0.10
CA LEU A 158 -17.74 -9.36 -0.53
C LEU A 158 -18.61 -10.29 0.31
N ASP A 159 -19.70 -10.80 -0.31
CA ASP A 159 -20.48 -11.90 0.26
C ASP A 159 -19.71 -13.22 0.11
N PRO A 160 -19.20 -13.80 1.22
CA PRO A 160 -18.39 -15.00 1.16
C PRO A 160 -19.15 -16.22 0.65
N SER A 161 -20.48 -16.20 0.59
CA SER A 161 -21.29 -17.29 0.07
C SER A 161 -21.19 -17.44 -1.45
N LEU A 162 -20.71 -16.41 -2.14
CA LEU A 162 -20.50 -16.44 -3.59
C LEU A 162 -19.27 -17.26 -4.00
N VAL A 163 -18.33 -17.51 -3.07
CA VAL A 163 -17.06 -18.15 -3.32
C VAL A 163 -16.99 -19.50 -2.61
N SER A 164 -16.96 -20.57 -3.37
CA SER A 164 -16.87 -21.94 -2.84
C SER A 164 -15.46 -22.52 -2.91
N GLY A 165 -14.61 -22.04 -3.81
CA GLY A 165 -13.21 -22.44 -3.94
C GLY A 165 -12.38 -22.13 -2.68
N ARG A 166 -11.35 -22.94 -2.45
CA ARG A 166 -10.42 -22.76 -1.32
C ARG A 166 -8.95 -22.68 -1.75
N LEU A 167 -8.70 -22.66 -3.05
CA LEU A 167 -7.42 -22.37 -3.66
C LEU A 167 -7.57 -21.07 -4.44
N LEU A 168 -6.96 -19.97 -3.97
CA LEU A 168 -7.13 -18.66 -4.58
C LEU A 168 -5.81 -18.16 -5.17
N LEU A 169 -5.82 -17.91 -6.46
CA LEU A 169 -4.78 -17.22 -7.21
C LEU A 169 -5.23 -15.76 -7.40
N ASN A 170 -4.68 -14.85 -6.62
CA ASN A 170 -4.83 -13.43 -6.88
C ASN A 170 -3.88 -13.05 -8.02
N LEU A 171 -4.40 -12.35 -9.02
CA LEU A 171 -3.69 -12.01 -10.25
C LEU A 171 -3.21 -10.53 -10.25
N ASP A 172 -2.99 -9.99 -9.06
CA ASP A 172 -2.63 -8.60 -8.80
C ASP A 172 -1.14 -8.43 -8.42
N GLY A 173 -0.33 -9.41 -8.77
CA GLY A 173 1.11 -9.34 -8.59
C GLY A 173 1.77 -8.39 -9.61
N THR A 174 2.85 -7.73 -9.19
CA THR A 174 3.61 -6.78 -10.03
C THR A 174 5.00 -7.28 -10.41
N SER A 175 5.23 -8.61 -10.32
CA SER A 175 6.50 -9.23 -10.69
C SER A 175 6.28 -10.65 -11.22
N ASP A 176 6.85 -10.93 -12.38
CA ASP A 176 6.86 -12.26 -13.02
C ASP A 176 7.95 -13.21 -12.46
N ALA A 177 8.78 -12.73 -11.54
CA ALA A 177 9.85 -13.49 -10.89
C ALA A 177 9.53 -13.88 -9.44
N ALA A 178 8.39 -13.44 -8.90
CA ALA A 178 8.03 -13.64 -7.51
C ALA A 178 6.64 -14.27 -7.36
N VAL A 179 6.46 -14.97 -6.24
CA VAL A 179 5.16 -15.38 -5.71
C VAL A 179 4.94 -14.65 -4.39
N THR A 180 3.91 -13.83 -4.32
CA THR A 180 3.54 -13.14 -3.08
C THR A 180 2.71 -14.09 -2.21
N VAL A 181 3.14 -14.23 -0.95
CA VAL A 181 2.58 -15.19 0.01
C VAL A 181 2.02 -14.53 1.26
N GLY A 182 1.98 -13.21 1.29
CA GLY A 182 1.48 -12.46 2.43
C GLY A 182 1.48 -10.96 2.19
N CYS A 183 0.74 -10.24 3.03
CA CYS A 183 0.78 -8.78 3.03
C CYS A 183 0.54 -8.22 4.44
N ALA A 184 0.96 -6.98 4.66
CA ALA A 184 0.73 -6.32 5.93
C ALA A 184 -0.72 -5.86 6.06
N GLY A 185 -1.32 -6.08 7.23
CA GLY A 185 -2.46 -5.32 7.70
C GLY A 185 -2.02 -3.94 8.20
N SER A 186 -2.95 -3.04 8.41
CA SER A 186 -2.65 -1.69 8.84
C SER A 186 -3.62 -1.11 9.87
N ALA A 187 -3.06 -0.24 10.72
CA ALA A 187 -3.81 0.57 11.67
C ALA A 187 -3.27 2.00 11.70
N HIS A 188 -4.18 2.97 11.66
CA HIS A 188 -3.89 4.36 12.00
C HIS A 188 -4.16 4.60 13.47
N THR A 189 -3.26 5.31 14.14
CA THR A 189 -3.48 5.84 15.48
C THR A 189 -3.44 7.35 15.45
N PHE A 190 -4.39 8.00 16.13
CA PHE A 190 -4.45 9.45 16.28
C PHE A 190 -4.38 9.77 17.76
N VAL A 191 -3.24 10.25 18.22
CA VAL A 191 -3.03 10.70 19.60
C VAL A 191 -3.28 12.19 19.67
N ARG A 192 -4.22 12.63 20.53
CA ARG A 192 -4.59 14.05 20.67
C ARG A 192 -4.25 14.55 22.07
N VAL A 193 -3.45 15.61 22.10
CA VAL A 193 -3.04 16.32 23.32
C VAL A 193 -3.73 17.67 23.32
N GLN A 194 -4.46 17.99 24.40
CA GLN A 194 -4.96 19.34 24.61
C GLN A 194 -3.80 20.23 25.05
N LEU A 195 -3.62 21.33 24.34
CA LEU A 195 -2.66 22.38 24.66
C LEU A 195 -3.43 23.52 25.32
N GLU A 196 -3.24 23.69 26.62
CA GLU A 196 -3.75 24.87 27.33
C GLU A 196 -2.85 26.04 26.99
N LEU A 197 -3.25 26.77 25.93
CA LEU A 197 -2.48 27.94 25.46
C LEU A 197 -2.74 29.15 26.36
N GLU A 198 -1.66 29.75 26.82
CA GLU A 198 -1.65 31.00 27.59
C GLU A 198 -1.18 32.15 26.69
N PRO A 199 -1.60 33.40 26.96
CA PRO A 199 -1.12 34.57 26.27
C PRO A 199 0.42 34.69 26.25
N PRO A 200 0.99 35.40 25.27
CA PRO A 200 2.41 35.69 25.24
C PRO A 200 2.90 36.26 26.56
N ARG A 201 4.03 35.79 27.06
CA ARG A 201 4.65 36.33 28.26
C ARG A 201 5.43 37.62 27.93
N PRO A 202 5.29 38.67 28.73
CA PRO A 202 6.10 39.88 28.54
C PRO A 202 7.60 39.54 28.51
N ASN A 203 8.33 40.15 27.58
CA ASN A 203 9.77 39.99 27.37
C ASN A 203 10.21 38.59 26.90
N HIS A 204 9.33 37.74 26.43
CA HIS A 204 9.70 36.53 25.69
C HIS A 204 9.93 36.86 24.21
N VAL A 205 10.63 35.98 23.51
CA VAL A 205 10.77 35.95 22.05
C VAL A 205 10.17 34.65 21.52
N ALA A 206 9.52 34.74 20.37
CA ALA A 206 9.03 33.56 19.69
C ALA A 206 9.95 33.18 18.53
N LEU A 207 10.26 31.88 18.42
CA LEU A 207 11.09 31.30 17.36
C LEU A 207 10.31 30.29 16.57
N GLU A 208 10.38 30.34 15.23
CA GLU A 208 10.01 29.25 14.36
C GLU A 208 11.25 28.40 14.08
N VAL A 209 11.11 27.10 14.31
CA VAL A 209 12.15 26.08 14.08
C VAL A 209 11.66 25.16 12.98
N VAL A 210 12.37 25.10 11.86
CA VAL A 210 12.00 24.28 10.70
C VAL A 210 13.12 23.31 10.37
N LEU A 211 12.83 22.02 10.39
CA LEU A 211 13.69 20.96 9.87
C LEU A 211 13.18 20.53 8.51
N SER A 212 14.05 20.57 7.50
CA SER A 212 13.76 20.21 6.11
C SER A 212 14.90 19.44 5.48
N GLY A 213 14.73 19.05 4.20
CA GLY A 213 15.78 18.37 3.44
C GLY A 213 15.80 16.84 3.60
N ALA A 214 14.90 16.25 4.40
CA ALA A 214 14.77 14.80 4.43
C ALA A 214 14.13 14.25 3.14
N LYS A 215 14.54 13.04 2.72
CA LYS A 215 14.05 12.41 1.48
C LYS A 215 12.58 12.04 1.53
N GLY A 216 12.08 11.63 2.72
CA GLY A 216 10.74 11.09 2.85
C GLY A 216 10.56 9.78 2.09
N GLY A 217 9.32 9.42 1.74
CA GLY A 217 8.99 8.22 0.98
C GLY A 217 7.72 7.54 1.48
N HIS A 218 7.39 6.38 0.93
CA HIS A 218 6.22 5.61 1.35
C HIS A 218 6.49 4.91 2.69
N SER A 219 5.55 5.06 3.66
CA SER A 219 5.71 4.51 5.03
C SER A 219 5.71 2.98 5.12
N GLY A 220 5.42 2.28 4.02
CA GLY A 220 5.56 0.84 3.87
C GLY A 220 6.80 0.49 3.04
N GLY A 221 6.83 0.83 1.75
CA GLY A 221 7.88 0.44 0.82
C GLY A 221 9.27 0.98 1.17
N ASP A 222 9.34 2.22 1.70
CA ASP A 222 10.62 2.86 2.03
C ASP A 222 10.99 2.78 3.53
N ILE A 223 10.19 2.12 4.38
CA ILE A 223 10.40 2.16 5.84
C ILE A 223 11.74 1.56 6.27
N ALA A 224 12.26 0.59 5.53
CA ALA A 224 13.56 -0.04 5.78
C ALA A 224 14.75 0.69 5.14
N SER A 225 14.51 1.78 4.41
CA SER A 225 15.57 2.52 3.69
C SER A 225 16.45 3.40 4.58
N GLY A 226 16.22 3.40 5.90
CA GLY A 226 17.01 4.21 6.84
C GLY A 226 16.77 5.72 6.75
N ARG A 227 15.68 6.16 6.11
CA ARG A 227 15.36 7.59 5.91
C ARG A 227 14.92 8.26 7.21
N VAL A 228 15.22 9.54 7.33
CA VAL A 228 14.82 10.36 8.48
C VAL A 228 13.31 10.59 8.49
N ASN A 229 12.71 10.44 9.66
CA ASN A 229 11.38 10.96 9.93
C ASN A 229 11.53 12.37 10.52
N ALA A 230 11.16 13.39 9.77
CA ALA A 230 11.41 14.79 10.16
C ALA A 230 10.67 15.20 11.44
N ILE A 231 9.47 14.67 11.73
CA ILE A 231 8.74 14.93 12.97
C ILE A 231 9.52 14.40 14.17
N LYS A 232 10.04 13.17 14.08
CA LYS A 232 10.85 12.56 15.15
C LYS A 232 12.18 13.29 15.33
N ALA A 233 12.83 13.69 14.24
CA ALA A 233 14.08 14.39 14.26
C ALA A 233 13.92 15.79 14.87
N LEU A 234 12.89 16.55 14.49
CA LEU A 234 12.59 17.85 15.10
C LEU A 234 12.20 17.69 16.57
N GLY A 235 11.37 16.69 16.91
CA GLY A 235 11.04 16.38 18.30
C GLY A 235 12.27 16.10 19.16
N ARG A 236 13.29 15.42 18.61
CA ARG A 236 14.56 15.15 19.26
C ARG A 236 15.39 16.43 19.42
N ILE A 237 15.49 17.27 18.39
CA ILE A 237 16.16 18.58 18.47
C ILE A 237 15.54 19.41 19.58
N LEU A 238 14.21 19.55 19.59
CA LEU A 238 13.49 20.33 20.59
C LEU A 238 13.65 19.74 22.00
N GLY A 239 13.59 18.41 22.15
CA GLY A 239 13.80 17.76 23.44
C GLY A 239 15.17 18.02 24.02
N ARG A 240 16.24 17.94 23.21
CA ARG A 240 17.60 18.28 23.65
C ARG A 240 17.78 19.76 23.97
N SER A 241 17.14 20.63 23.19
CA SER A 241 17.16 22.06 23.48
C SER A 241 16.43 22.38 24.79
N TYR A 242 15.30 21.70 25.04
CA TYR A 242 14.51 21.86 26.27
C TYR A 242 15.25 21.42 27.53
N GLU A 243 16.06 20.36 27.46
CA GLU A 243 16.91 19.90 28.56
C GLU A 243 17.98 20.96 28.97
N GLN A 244 18.41 21.80 28.03
CA GLN A 244 19.38 22.88 28.30
C GLN A 244 18.68 24.15 28.77
N GLU A 245 17.67 24.57 28.04
CA GLU A 245 16.92 25.80 28.30
C GLU A 245 15.42 25.53 28.10
N PRO A 246 14.62 25.45 29.16
CA PRO A 246 13.18 25.27 29.06
C PRO A 246 12.50 26.37 28.26
N PHE A 247 11.54 26.00 27.44
CA PHE A 247 10.73 26.93 26.64
C PHE A 247 9.26 26.46 26.63
N ARG A 248 8.40 27.30 26.07
CA ARG A 248 6.97 27.04 25.90
C ARG A 248 6.69 26.68 24.45
N LEU A 249 5.98 25.60 24.19
CA LEU A 249 5.59 25.17 22.84
C LEU A 249 4.28 25.85 22.44
N ALA A 250 4.28 26.48 21.27
CA ALA A 250 3.10 27.08 20.68
C ALA A 250 2.50 26.20 19.57
N ARG A 251 3.35 25.54 18.78
CA ARG A 251 2.95 24.75 17.62
C ARG A 251 3.97 23.66 17.32
N PHE A 252 3.47 22.50 16.84
CA PHE A 252 4.31 21.40 16.34
C PHE A 252 3.61 20.72 15.17
N ASP A 253 4.11 20.90 13.95
CA ASP A 253 3.51 20.45 12.72
C ASP A 253 4.54 19.72 11.85
N GLY A 254 4.08 18.77 11.03
CA GLY A 254 4.91 18.06 10.07
C GLY A 254 4.16 16.98 9.33
N GLY A 255 4.68 16.60 8.16
CA GLY A 255 4.06 15.60 7.30
C GLY A 255 2.77 16.09 6.63
N ALA A 256 2.54 15.62 5.40
CA ALA A 256 1.38 16.00 4.59
C ALA A 256 0.45 14.81 4.28
N SER A 257 0.94 13.58 4.45
CA SER A 257 0.20 12.37 4.08
C SER A 257 0.34 11.28 5.14
N ARG A 258 -0.76 10.57 5.40
CA ARG A 258 -0.83 9.51 6.41
C ARG A 258 -0.04 8.24 6.07
N ASN A 259 0.35 8.07 4.81
CA ASN A 259 1.11 6.91 4.33
C ASN A 259 2.54 7.27 3.91
N ALA A 260 3.02 8.48 4.24
CA ALA A 260 4.35 8.94 3.89
C ALA A 260 5.26 9.12 5.12
N ILE A 261 6.56 8.94 4.94
CA ILE A 261 7.60 9.35 5.89
C ILE A 261 7.75 10.88 5.75
N PRO A 262 7.58 11.66 6.82
CA PRO A 262 7.65 13.12 6.77
C PRO A 262 9.01 13.64 6.29
N ARG A 263 9.01 14.58 5.32
CA ARG A 263 10.22 15.21 4.78
C ARG A 263 10.61 16.49 5.50
N GLU A 264 9.63 17.11 6.17
CA GLU A 264 9.81 18.35 6.90
C GLU A 264 8.93 18.39 8.16
N ALA A 265 9.35 19.14 9.14
CA ALA A 265 8.57 19.44 10.31
C ALA A 265 8.94 20.85 10.82
N ARG A 266 7.98 21.51 11.49
CA ARG A 266 8.15 22.84 12.05
C ARG A 266 7.56 22.93 13.44
N ALA A 267 8.14 23.81 14.26
CA ALA A 267 7.62 24.13 15.57
C ALA A 267 7.72 25.62 15.82
N ALA A 268 6.82 26.15 16.64
CA ALA A 268 6.95 27.48 17.20
C ALA A 268 7.13 27.38 18.72
N VAL A 269 8.15 28.08 19.24
CA VAL A 269 8.50 28.06 20.67
C VAL A 269 8.62 29.50 21.20
N SER A 270 8.34 29.69 22.49
CA SER A 270 8.48 30.95 23.18
C SER A 270 9.41 30.80 24.39
N LEU A 271 10.43 31.62 24.49
CA LEU A 271 11.47 31.56 25.53
C LEU A 271 11.97 32.95 25.93
N GLU A 272 12.70 33.02 27.03
CA GLU A 272 13.38 34.24 27.44
C GLU A 272 14.48 34.64 26.42
N PRO A 273 14.68 35.92 26.10
CA PRO A 273 15.67 36.35 25.12
C PRO A 273 17.10 35.90 25.44
N ASP A 274 17.43 35.81 26.72
CA ASP A 274 18.78 35.39 27.17
C ASP A 274 19.01 33.89 26.99
N ALA A 275 17.94 33.09 26.86
CA ALA A 275 17.99 31.66 26.58
C ALA A 275 18.17 31.32 25.07
N GLU A 276 17.86 32.28 24.17
CA GLU A 276 17.90 32.02 22.71
C GLU A 276 19.27 31.55 22.20
N PRO A 277 20.44 32.16 22.62
CA PRO A 277 21.74 31.68 22.15
C PRO A 277 22.03 30.22 22.55
N ALA A 278 21.69 29.81 23.76
CA ALA A 278 21.86 28.43 24.23
C ALA A 278 20.92 27.46 23.53
N PHE A 279 19.65 27.83 23.32
CA PHE A 279 18.69 27.07 22.52
C PHE A 279 19.21 26.79 21.10
N ARG A 280 19.69 27.86 20.41
CA ARG A 280 20.25 27.68 19.05
C ARG A 280 21.47 26.80 19.02
N ALA A 281 22.36 26.92 19.98
CA ALA A 281 23.57 26.09 20.09
C ALA A 281 23.20 24.60 20.31
N ALA A 282 22.25 24.32 21.19
CA ALA A 282 21.76 22.96 21.43
C ALA A 282 21.08 22.36 20.19
N ALA A 283 20.27 23.15 19.50
CA ALA A 283 19.57 22.74 18.27
C ALA A 283 20.57 22.40 17.15
N GLU A 284 21.58 23.23 16.92
CA GLU A 284 22.65 22.98 15.94
C GLU A 284 23.52 21.77 16.32
N GLN A 285 23.82 21.59 17.58
CA GLN A 285 24.58 20.43 18.06
C GLN A 285 23.81 19.13 17.76
N GLU A 286 22.50 19.10 18.01
CA GLU A 286 21.69 17.93 17.76
C GLU A 286 21.48 17.69 16.26
N LEU A 287 21.36 18.75 15.45
CA LEU A 287 21.35 18.62 13.98
C LEU A 287 22.65 17.96 13.48
N ALA A 288 23.81 18.36 14.00
CA ALA A 288 25.10 17.75 13.64
C ALA A 288 25.11 16.25 13.97
N ALA A 289 24.61 15.87 15.14
CA ALA A 289 24.49 14.46 15.54
C ALA A 289 23.52 13.69 14.64
N LEU A 290 22.40 14.30 14.21
CA LEU A 290 21.46 13.68 13.26
C LEU A 290 22.11 13.49 11.87
N ARG A 291 22.84 14.49 11.37
CA ARG A 291 23.57 14.38 10.10
C ARG A 291 24.61 13.26 10.14
N GLU A 292 25.34 13.09 11.24
CA GLU A 292 26.28 11.99 11.43
C GLU A 292 25.56 10.63 11.45
N GLN A 293 24.47 10.52 12.22
CA GLN A 293 23.69 9.29 12.36
C GLN A 293 23.08 8.81 11.03
N TYR A 294 22.63 9.76 10.19
CA TYR A 294 21.93 9.45 8.93
C TYR A 294 22.79 9.66 7.69
N ALA A 295 24.12 9.78 7.86
CA ALA A 295 25.06 9.93 6.76
C ALA A 295 24.92 8.78 5.74
N GLY A 296 24.81 9.13 4.45
CA GLY A 296 24.56 8.19 3.36
C GLY A 296 23.08 7.81 3.15
N PHE A 297 22.21 8.05 4.13
CA PHE A 297 20.76 7.84 4.00
C PHE A 297 20.03 9.16 3.68
N ASP A 298 20.30 10.22 4.47
CA ASP A 298 19.64 11.53 4.38
C ASP A 298 20.66 12.65 4.65
N ASP A 299 21.43 13.02 3.63
CA ASP A 299 22.58 13.93 3.77
C ASP A 299 22.20 15.42 3.71
N ALA A 300 20.96 15.75 3.33
CA ALA A 300 20.54 17.12 3.02
C ALA A 300 19.75 17.82 4.13
N LEU A 301 19.81 17.32 5.37
CA LEU A 301 19.09 17.92 6.50
C LEU A 301 19.52 19.36 6.76
N VAL A 302 18.55 20.28 6.85
CA VAL A 302 18.73 21.69 7.12
C VAL A 302 17.81 22.11 8.27
N LEU A 303 18.35 22.88 9.23
CA LEU A 303 17.59 23.50 10.29
C LEU A 303 17.58 25.03 10.09
N SER A 304 16.41 25.63 10.11
CA SER A 304 16.22 27.07 10.20
C SER A 304 15.61 27.43 11.56
N VAL A 305 16.13 28.48 12.18
CA VAL A 305 15.58 29.03 13.44
C VAL A 305 15.44 30.53 13.24
N GLU A 306 14.20 30.99 13.15
CA GLU A 306 13.92 32.41 12.87
C GLU A 306 13.02 33.02 13.94
N ARG A 307 13.24 34.33 14.28
CA ARG A 307 12.32 35.05 15.16
C ARG A 307 11.03 35.34 14.41
N ILE A 308 9.90 35.07 15.08
CA ILE A 308 8.55 35.37 14.59
C ILE A 308 7.81 36.28 15.56
N ALA A 309 6.61 36.71 15.19
CA ALA A 309 5.71 37.39 16.09
C ALA A 309 5.36 36.51 17.30
N GLU A 310 5.28 37.13 18.48
CA GLU A 310 4.85 36.43 19.68
C GLU A 310 3.44 35.83 19.51
N MET A 311 3.24 34.66 20.10
CA MET A 311 2.00 33.92 20.03
C MET A 311 1.70 33.22 21.35
N GLU A 312 0.45 32.80 21.52
CA GLU A 312 0.06 31.95 22.63
C GLU A 312 0.85 30.62 22.61
N ALA A 313 1.25 30.18 23.79
CA ALA A 313 2.02 28.94 23.96
C ALA A 313 1.59 28.21 25.23
N THR A 314 1.75 26.85 25.24
CA THR A 314 1.47 26.07 26.44
C THR A 314 2.57 26.26 27.49
N ASP A 315 2.34 25.85 28.74
CA ASP A 315 3.35 25.95 29.80
C ASP A 315 4.53 24.97 29.59
N GLU A 316 5.60 25.12 30.35
CA GLU A 316 6.79 24.29 30.27
C GLU A 316 6.49 22.80 30.62
N PRO A 317 5.69 22.46 31.65
CA PRO A 317 5.31 21.07 31.93
C PRO A 317 4.53 20.41 30.79
N ALA A 318 3.62 21.13 30.15
CA ALA A 318 2.88 20.60 29.00
C ALA A 318 3.79 20.46 27.76
N THR A 319 4.71 21.41 27.56
CA THR A 319 5.77 21.32 26.55
C THR A 319 6.59 20.02 26.74
N ALA A 320 7.09 19.76 27.95
CA ALA A 320 7.83 18.54 28.25
C ALA A 320 7.01 17.28 27.92
N ARG A 321 5.74 17.22 28.32
CA ARG A 321 4.86 16.08 28.02
C ARG A 321 4.69 15.84 26.51
N VAL A 322 4.57 16.91 25.71
CA VAL A 322 4.47 16.79 24.25
C VAL A 322 5.75 16.27 23.64
N LEU A 323 6.90 16.77 24.06
CA LEU A 323 8.22 16.35 23.58
C LEU A 323 8.49 14.88 23.96
N ASP A 324 8.18 14.48 25.20
CA ASP A 324 8.28 13.10 25.67
C ASP A 324 7.37 12.16 24.88
N LEU A 325 6.14 12.58 24.59
CA LEU A 325 5.22 11.81 23.78
C LEU A 325 5.75 11.63 22.35
N ALA A 326 6.20 12.70 21.70
CA ALA A 326 6.80 12.63 20.38
C ALA A 326 8.06 11.75 20.36
N ALA A 327 8.85 11.75 21.42
CA ALA A 327 10.01 10.88 21.58
C ALA A 327 9.61 9.41 21.76
N THR A 328 8.56 9.12 22.54
CA THR A 328 8.15 7.77 22.96
C THR A 328 7.37 7.02 21.88
N ILE A 329 6.55 7.70 21.05
CA ILE A 329 5.86 7.07 19.92
C ILE A 329 6.89 6.39 19.00
N PRO A 330 6.80 5.05 18.79
CA PRO A 330 7.76 4.35 17.96
C PRO A 330 7.68 4.76 16.49
N THR A 331 8.80 4.64 15.77
CA THR A 331 8.86 4.86 14.31
C THR A 331 9.97 4.02 13.68
N GLY A 332 9.78 3.59 12.43
CA GLY A 332 10.72 2.75 11.71
C GLY A 332 10.33 1.27 11.72
N VAL A 333 11.30 0.42 11.39
CA VAL A 333 11.15 -1.04 11.44
C VAL A 333 11.16 -1.49 12.91
N ILE A 334 10.13 -2.23 13.30
CA ILE A 334 10.00 -2.82 14.65
C ILE A 334 10.48 -4.27 14.65
N ALA A 335 10.12 -5.04 13.61
CA ALA A 335 10.56 -6.42 13.48
C ALA A 335 10.75 -6.80 12.01
N MET A 336 11.75 -7.63 11.76
CA MET A 336 11.97 -8.33 10.50
C MET A 336 11.30 -9.69 10.53
N SER A 337 10.89 -10.20 9.36
CA SER A 337 10.28 -11.52 9.24
C SER A 337 11.29 -12.62 9.62
N PRO A 338 10.94 -13.53 10.55
CA PRO A 338 11.82 -14.67 10.86
C PRO A 338 11.80 -15.74 9.77
N ALA A 339 10.77 -15.72 8.91
CA ALA A 339 10.55 -16.73 7.87
C ALA A 339 11.15 -16.32 6.51
N LEU A 340 11.19 -15.00 6.22
CA LEU A 340 11.66 -14.46 4.94
C LEU A 340 12.74 -13.41 5.18
N SER A 341 14.00 -13.77 4.89
CA SER A 341 15.15 -12.87 5.10
C SER A 341 15.00 -11.57 4.31
N GLY A 342 15.36 -10.44 4.92
CA GLY A 342 15.29 -9.12 4.30
C GLY A 342 13.88 -8.50 4.25
N THR A 343 12.84 -9.22 4.70
CA THR A 343 11.45 -8.76 4.68
C THR A 343 11.06 -8.12 6.01
N VAL A 344 10.46 -6.93 5.98
CA VAL A 344 9.88 -6.29 7.17
C VAL A 344 8.58 -7.00 7.55
N GLU A 345 8.48 -7.49 8.80
CA GLU A 345 7.23 -8.02 9.36
C GLU A 345 6.38 -6.88 9.93
N THR A 346 6.97 -6.04 10.77
CA THR A 346 6.26 -5.00 11.53
C THR A 346 7.01 -3.68 11.44
N SER A 347 6.29 -2.61 11.15
CA SER A 347 6.80 -1.25 11.18
C SER A 347 5.74 -0.26 11.66
N THR A 348 6.18 0.93 12.06
CA THR A 348 5.29 2.05 12.28
C THR A 348 5.97 3.34 11.85
N SER A 349 5.21 4.35 11.49
CA SER A 349 5.74 5.68 11.15
C SER A 349 4.84 6.75 11.77
N LEU A 350 5.44 7.68 12.49
CA LEU A 350 4.77 8.94 12.87
C LEU A 350 4.68 9.79 11.60
N THR A 351 3.49 9.86 10.99
CA THR A 351 3.33 10.37 9.63
C THR A 351 2.88 11.82 9.57
N VAL A 352 2.08 12.26 10.54
CA VAL A 352 1.56 13.63 10.59
C VAL A 352 1.56 14.13 12.03
N ALA A 353 1.99 15.36 12.21
CA ALA A 353 1.77 16.17 13.40
C ALA A 353 1.05 17.45 12.98
N THR A 354 -0.03 17.80 13.65
CA THR A 354 -0.81 19.01 13.34
C THR A 354 -1.32 19.65 14.62
N THR A 355 -1.02 20.93 14.76
CA THR A 355 -1.55 21.78 15.84
C THR A 355 -2.68 22.65 15.30
N GLY A 356 -3.85 22.56 15.90
CA GLY A 356 -5.02 23.38 15.57
C GLY A 356 -6.00 23.48 16.74
N GLU A 357 -6.62 24.64 16.93
CA GLU A 357 -7.66 24.89 17.96
C GLU A 357 -7.26 24.41 19.36
N GLY A 358 -6.00 24.66 19.76
CA GLY A 358 -5.49 24.24 21.07
C GLY A 358 -5.28 22.72 21.22
N THR A 359 -5.28 21.96 20.13
CA THR A 359 -5.05 20.52 20.13
C THR A 359 -3.88 20.17 19.23
N LEU A 360 -2.93 19.38 19.72
CA LEU A 360 -1.93 18.71 18.92
C LEU A 360 -2.40 17.29 18.60
N THR A 361 -2.47 16.95 17.32
CA THR A 361 -2.74 15.59 16.84
C THR A 361 -1.45 14.98 16.27
N LEU A 362 -1.07 13.81 16.79
CA LEU A 362 0.03 12.98 16.27
C LEU A 362 -0.57 11.73 15.63
N ALA A 363 -0.42 11.59 14.33
CA ALA A 363 -0.94 10.44 13.59
C ALA A 363 0.20 9.49 13.22
N SER A 364 -0.02 8.20 13.49
CA SER A 364 0.92 7.14 13.08
C SER A 364 0.24 6.11 12.21
N MET A 365 1.02 5.52 11.29
CA MET A 365 0.64 4.38 10.45
C MET A 365 1.45 3.17 10.87
N THR A 366 0.79 2.15 11.39
CA THR A 366 1.39 0.87 11.77
C THR A 366 1.03 -0.20 10.75
N ARG A 367 2.00 -1.00 10.33
CA ARG A 367 1.84 -2.10 9.38
C ARG A 367 2.49 -3.36 9.93
N SER A 368 1.84 -4.51 9.75
CA SER A 368 2.41 -5.80 10.10
C SER A 368 1.73 -6.94 9.33
N SER A 369 2.50 -7.94 8.88
CA SER A 369 1.95 -9.20 8.39
C SER A 369 1.53 -10.14 9.53
N ASN A 370 1.69 -9.71 10.79
CA ASN A 370 1.34 -10.43 11.99
C ASN A 370 0.34 -9.60 12.82
N ALA A 371 -0.90 -10.08 12.94
CA ALA A 371 -1.98 -9.36 13.63
C ALA A 371 -1.66 -9.04 15.10
N ARG A 372 -0.98 -9.95 15.81
CA ARG A 372 -0.59 -9.74 17.20
C ARG A 372 0.47 -8.64 17.34
N ALA A 373 1.50 -8.69 16.50
CA ALA A 373 2.55 -7.67 16.50
C ALA A 373 2.01 -6.29 16.13
N LEU A 374 1.02 -6.20 15.21
CA LEU A 374 0.33 -4.95 14.91
C LEU A 374 -0.36 -4.38 16.15
N GLU A 375 -1.13 -5.21 16.86
CA GLU A 375 -1.84 -4.80 18.07
C GLU A 375 -0.87 -4.42 19.20
N ASP A 376 0.29 -5.08 19.33
CA ASP A 376 1.30 -4.75 20.34
C ASP A 376 1.90 -3.35 20.11
N VAL A 377 2.14 -2.96 18.85
CA VAL A 377 2.59 -1.59 18.52
C VAL A 377 1.49 -0.57 18.82
N VAL A 378 0.24 -0.85 18.44
CA VAL A 378 -0.91 0.01 18.75
C VAL A 378 -1.06 0.19 20.28
N ALA A 379 -0.92 -0.91 21.06
CA ALA A 379 -0.97 -0.85 22.52
C ALA A 379 0.18 -0.03 23.11
N THR A 380 1.38 -0.08 22.50
CA THR A 380 2.54 0.73 22.90
C THR A 380 2.26 2.22 22.70
N ILE A 381 1.72 2.61 21.53
CA ILE A 381 1.32 4.00 21.26
C ILE A 381 0.22 4.44 22.23
N ALA A 382 -0.76 3.57 22.50
CA ALA A 382 -1.82 3.85 23.47
C ALA A 382 -1.29 4.04 24.92
N ALA A 383 -0.26 3.29 25.31
CA ALA A 383 0.40 3.47 26.60
C ALA A 383 1.11 4.83 26.67
N ALA A 384 1.87 5.20 25.63
CA ALA A 384 2.52 6.51 25.54
C ALA A 384 1.49 7.65 25.64
N ALA A 385 0.37 7.55 24.90
CA ALA A 385 -0.73 8.51 24.99
C ALA A 385 -1.27 8.65 26.41
N ARG A 386 -1.52 7.54 27.11
CA ARG A 386 -2.01 7.57 28.51
C ARG A 386 -1.01 8.24 29.46
N PHE A 387 0.29 7.95 29.34
CA PHE A 387 1.32 8.61 30.15
C PHE A 387 1.37 10.12 29.93
N ALA A 388 1.13 10.57 28.71
CA ALA A 388 1.06 12.00 28.38
C ALA A 388 -0.30 12.65 28.72
N GLY A 389 -1.29 11.92 29.25
CA GLY A 389 -2.64 12.43 29.47
C GLY A 389 -3.40 12.73 28.17
N ALA A 390 -3.01 12.11 27.08
CA ALA A 390 -3.61 12.29 25.76
C ALA A 390 -4.71 11.27 25.48
N SER A 391 -5.66 11.64 24.61
CA SER A 391 -6.62 10.68 24.05
C SER A 391 -6.05 9.98 22.83
N ILE A 392 -6.56 8.79 22.51
CA ILE A 392 -6.18 8.04 21.33
C ILE A 392 -7.41 7.51 20.61
N GLU A 393 -7.40 7.62 19.29
CA GLU A 393 -8.32 6.94 18.37
C GLU A 393 -7.53 5.96 17.51
N VAL A 394 -8.09 4.78 17.27
CA VAL A 394 -7.47 3.73 16.45
C VAL A 394 -8.42 3.33 15.34
N VAL A 395 -7.96 3.46 14.10
CA VAL A 395 -8.70 3.05 12.90
C VAL A 395 -7.92 1.92 12.23
N ARG A 396 -8.50 0.71 12.22
CA ARG A 396 -7.95 -0.44 11.50
C ARG A 396 -8.47 -0.43 10.08
N SER A 397 -7.57 -0.44 9.11
CA SER A 397 -7.94 -0.34 7.69
C SER A 397 -8.30 -1.70 7.11
N TYR A 398 -7.42 -2.69 7.31
CA TYR A 398 -7.60 -4.08 6.85
C TYR A 398 -6.72 -5.03 7.67
N PRO A 399 -7.10 -6.34 7.74
CA PRO A 399 -6.31 -7.35 8.46
C PRO A 399 -5.01 -7.67 7.72
N PRO A 400 -4.04 -8.34 8.36
CA PRO A 400 -2.89 -8.91 7.67
C PRO A 400 -3.23 -10.23 6.99
N TRP A 401 -2.51 -10.52 5.91
CA TRP A 401 -2.38 -11.87 5.36
C TRP A 401 -1.01 -12.42 5.76
N ARG A 402 -1.04 -13.31 6.76
CA ARG A 402 0.18 -13.94 7.26
C ARG A 402 0.69 -15.00 6.27
N PRO A 403 2.00 -15.02 5.94
CA PRO A 403 2.58 -16.07 5.11
C PRO A 403 2.38 -17.46 5.72
N ASP A 404 1.87 -18.39 4.91
CA ASP A 404 1.86 -19.82 5.20
C ASP A 404 2.82 -20.52 4.22
N LEU A 405 4.05 -20.78 4.70
CA LEU A 405 5.08 -21.39 3.88
C LEU A 405 4.91 -22.93 3.72
N GLU A 406 4.00 -23.52 4.47
CA GLU A 406 3.65 -24.94 4.41
C GLU A 406 2.41 -25.18 3.53
N SER A 407 1.82 -24.10 2.98
CA SER A 407 0.66 -24.18 2.09
C SER A 407 0.93 -25.12 0.91
N ARG A 408 -0.05 -25.99 0.64
CA ARG A 408 0.01 -26.91 -0.48
C ARG A 408 -0.04 -26.16 -1.82
N LEU A 409 -0.86 -25.12 -1.90
CA LEU A 409 -0.92 -24.24 -3.07
C LEU A 409 0.44 -23.64 -3.38
N LEU A 410 1.15 -23.13 -2.36
CA LEU A 410 2.50 -22.60 -2.53
C LEU A 410 3.49 -23.68 -2.97
N THR A 411 3.41 -24.89 -2.39
CA THR A 411 4.28 -26.01 -2.76
C THR A 411 4.14 -26.36 -4.24
N VAL A 412 2.90 -26.48 -4.73
CA VAL A 412 2.63 -26.71 -6.15
C VAL A 412 3.13 -25.57 -7.00
N SER A 413 2.88 -24.33 -6.57
CA SER A 413 3.29 -23.15 -7.33
C SER A 413 4.80 -23.04 -7.48
N ARG A 414 5.58 -23.31 -6.44
CA ARG A 414 7.04 -23.32 -6.51
C ARG A 414 7.54 -24.42 -7.48
N ALA A 415 7.01 -25.63 -7.36
CA ALA A 415 7.39 -26.73 -8.23
C ALA A 415 7.06 -26.46 -9.71
N THR A 416 5.90 -25.86 -9.97
CA THR A 416 5.49 -25.46 -11.31
C THR A 416 6.39 -24.36 -11.87
N PHE A 417 6.69 -23.34 -11.06
CA PHE A 417 7.57 -22.26 -11.44
C PHE A 417 8.99 -22.76 -11.77
N GLU A 418 9.57 -23.57 -10.89
CA GLU A 418 10.90 -24.16 -11.10
C GLU A 418 10.96 -25.05 -12.35
N ARG A 419 9.93 -25.87 -12.57
CA ARG A 419 9.80 -26.70 -13.77
C ARG A 419 9.75 -25.88 -15.07
N LEU A 420 9.09 -24.71 -15.04
CA LEU A 420 8.93 -23.86 -16.23
C LEU A 420 10.16 -23.01 -16.53
N PHE A 421 10.82 -22.49 -15.47
CA PHE A 421 11.82 -21.45 -15.62
C PHE A 421 13.22 -21.86 -15.15
N GLY A 422 13.37 -23.05 -14.54
CA GLY A 422 14.66 -23.58 -14.11
C GLY A 422 15.24 -22.91 -12.86
N VAL A 423 14.47 -22.06 -12.20
CA VAL A 423 14.82 -21.35 -10.97
C VAL A 423 13.63 -21.33 -10.00
N GLU A 424 13.88 -21.26 -8.71
CA GLU A 424 12.82 -21.05 -7.73
C GLU A 424 12.28 -19.60 -7.81
N PRO A 425 10.97 -19.38 -7.59
CA PRO A 425 10.44 -18.03 -7.49
C PRO A 425 10.95 -17.35 -6.21
N ALA A 426 11.14 -16.03 -6.26
CA ALA A 426 11.28 -15.23 -5.06
C ALA A 426 9.96 -15.27 -4.26
N LEU A 427 10.04 -15.46 -2.94
CA LEU A 427 8.86 -15.32 -2.09
C LEU A 427 8.79 -13.88 -1.57
N ALA A 428 7.65 -13.24 -1.77
CA ALA A 428 7.43 -11.86 -1.40
C ALA A 428 6.32 -11.71 -0.35
N VAL A 429 6.47 -10.72 0.51
CA VAL A 429 5.42 -10.21 1.39
C VAL A 429 5.30 -8.72 1.14
N VAL A 430 4.15 -8.26 0.69
CA VAL A 430 3.90 -6.86 0.43
C VAL A 430 3.71 -6.12 1.75
N HIS A 431 4.49 -5.08 2.00
CA HIS A 431 4.33 -4.25 3.21
C HIS A 431 3.26 -3.15 3.02
N GLY A 432 2.20 -3.51 2.32
CA GLY A 432 0.98 -2.77 1.99
C GLY A 432 -0.23 -3.70 2.07
N GLY A 433 -1.41 -3.22 1.71
CA GLY A 433 -2.62 -4.03 1.61
C GLY A 433 -2.68 -4.80 0.29
N LEU A 434 -3.33 -5.95 0.32
CA LEU A 434 -3.82 -6.69 -0.84
C LEU A 434 -5.19 -7.28 -0.47
N GLU A 435 -6.06 -7.46 -1.45
CA GLU A 435 -7.40 -8.02 -1.24
C GLU A 435 -7.36 -9.43 -0.62
N CYS A 436 -6.29 -10.20 -0.86
CA CYS A 436 -6.04 -11.48 -0.20
C CYS A 436 -6.20 -11.42 1.33
N ALA A 437 -5.78 -10.32 1.96
CA ALA A 437 -5.91 -10.17 3.42
C ALA A 437 -7.37 -10.12 3.87
N VAL A 438 -8.19 -9.38 3.14
CA VAL A 438 -9.62 -9.19 3.44
C VAL A 438 -10.42 -10.43 3.07
N ILE A 439 -10.17 -10.97 1.87
CA ILE A 439 -10.84 -12.17 1.34
C ILE A 439 -10.51 -13.37 2.24
N GLY A 440 -9.23 -13.56 2.60
CA GLY A 440 -8.79 -14.64 3.48
C GLY A 440 -9.42 -14.60 4.87
N ALA A 441 -9.68 -13.41 5.41
CA ALA A 441 -10.39 -13.25 6.68
C ALA A 441 -11.89 -13.66 6.59
N LYS A 442 -12.49 -13.58 5.38
CA LYS A 442 -13.89 -13.97 5.11
C LYS A 442 -14.05 -15.42 4.70
N LEU A 443 -13.01 -16.04 4.13
CA LEU A 443 -13.04 -17.42 3.62
C LEU A 443 -12.14 -18.34 4.47
N PRO A 444 -12.64 -18.89 5.58
CA PRO A 444 -11.84 -19.77 6.45
C PRO A 444 -11.26 -20.96 5.69
N GLY A 445 -9.95 -21.20 5.86
CA GLY A 445 -9.24 -22.32 5.25
C GLY A 445 -8.86 -22.11 3.78
N VAL A 446 -9.04 -20.90 3.23
CA VAL A 446 -8.54 -20.58 1.89
C VAL A 446 -7.01 -20.52 1.88
N GLU A 447 -6.39 -21.24 0.96
CA GLU A 447 -4.98 -21.09 0.62
C GLU A 447 -4.84 -20.07 -0.51
N MET A 448 -3.89 -19.15 -0.39
CA MET A 448 -3.76 -18.03 -1.31
C MET A 448 -2.31 -17.79 -1.71
N ILE A 449 -2.13 -17.40 -2.97
CA ILE A 449 -0.91 -16.77 -3.48
C ILE A 449 -1.32 -15.61 -4.38
N SER A 450 -0.41 -14.63 -4.56
CA SER A 450 -0.57 -13.60 -5.59
C SER A 450 0.58 -13.69 -6.59
N ILE A 451 0.23 -13.66 -7.87
CA ILE A 451 1.13 -13.71 -9.02
C ILE A 451 0.72 -12.64 -10.04
N GLY A 452 1.64 -12.22 -10.88
CA GLY A 452 1.33 -11.25 -11.93
C GLY A 452 2.55 -10.98 -12.83
N PRO A 453 2.38 -10.19 -13.89
CA PRO A 453 3.47 -9.75 -14.73
C PRO A 453 4.29 -8.64 -14.08
N GLU A 454 5.40 -8.25 -14.69
CA GLU A 454 6.14 -7.07 -14.28
C GLU A 454 5.40 -5.80 -14.66
N ILE A 455 4.99 -5.01 -13.65
CA ILE A 455 4.39 -3.68 -13.79
C ILE A 455 5.30 -2.67 -13.09
N VAL A 456 5.58 -1.56 -13.75
CA VAL A 456 6.44 -0.49 -13.21
C VAL A 456 5.67 0.82 -13.19
N GLY A 457 5.70 1.48 -12.02
CA GLY A 457 5.07 2.79 -11.82
C GLY A 457 3.54 2.77 -11.88
N PRO A 458 2.84 1.78 -11.26
CA PRO A 458 1.38 1.83 -11.19
C PRO A 458 0.92 3.13 -10.52
N HIS A 459 -0.34 3.51 -10.73
CA HIS A 459 -1.01 4.68 -10.14
C HIS A 459 -0.47 6.05 -10.60
N ALA A 460 0.38 6.10 -11.64
CA ALA A 460 0.90 7.35 -12.17
C ALA A 460 1.00 7.32 -13.71
N PRO A 461 0.94 8.47 -14.37
CA PRO A 461 1.37 8.57 -15.76
C PRO A 461 2.80 8.05 -15.94
N GLY A 462 2.99 7.20 -16.97
CA GLY A 462 4.24 6.44 -17.15
C GLY A 462 4.20 5.01 -16.60
N GLU A 463 3.07 4.56 -16.07
CA GLU A 463 2.80 3.14 -15.83
C GLU A 463 3.10 2.32 -17.07
N ARG A 464 3.80 1.20 -16.91
CA ARG A 464 4.19 0.32 -18.02
C ARG A 464 4.14 -1.15 -17.59
N LEU A 465 3.72 -1.99 -18.54
CA LEU A 465 3.55 -3.42 -18.41
C LEU A 465 4.54 -4.15 -19.33
N SER A 466 5.29 -5.12 -18.78
CA SER A 466 6.23 -5.93 -19.54
C SER A 466 5.50 -6.94 -20.43
N ILE A 467 5.83 -6.97 -21.72
CA ILE A 467 5.31 -7.96 -22.69
C ILE A 467 5.86 -9.35 -22.36
N SER A 468 7.17 -9.48 -22.20
CA SER A 468 7.80 -10.75 -21.84
C SER A 468 7.38 -11.23 -20.44
N GLY A 469 7.21 -10.29 -19.49
CA GLY A 469 6.65 -10.59 -18.16
C GLY A 469 5.23 -11.13 -18.24
N THR A 470 4.37 -10.56 -19.11
CA THR A 470 3.00 -11.05 -19.34
C THR A 470 2.99 -12.45 -19.94
N GLN A 471 3.89 -12.74 -20.88
CA GLN A 471 4.04 -14.10 -21.42
C GLN A 471 4.44 -15.12 -20.36
N ARG A 472 5.40 -14.77 -19.48
CA ARG A 472 5.85 -15.64 -18.40
C ARG A 472 4.74 -15.87 -17.37
N PHE A 473 4.06 -14.79 -16.96
CA PHE A 473 2.94 -14.84 -16.03
C PHE A 473 1.81 -15.74 -16.55
N TYR A 474 1.35 -15.54 -17.78
CA TYR A 474 0.26 -16.34 -18.36
C TYR A 474 0.63 -17.80 -18.55
N ARG A 475 1.89 -18.08 -18.94
CA ARG A 475 2.42 -19.44 -19.00
C ARG A 475 2.44 -20.11 -17.64
N LEU A 476 2.80 -19.37 -16.57
CA LEU A 476 2.75 -19.86 -15.19
C LEU A 476 1.30 -20.14 -14.78
N LEU A 477 0.38 -19.21 -15.04
CA LEU A 477 -1.04 -19.37 -14.71
C LEU A 477 -1.63 -20.64 -15.35
N GLY A 478 -1.45 -20.85 -16.66
CA GLY A 478 -1.96 -22.00 -17.35
C GLY A 478 -1.38 -23.31 -16.81
N ALA A 479 -0.07 -23.36 -16.55
CA ALA A 479 0.58 -24.54 -15.99
C ALA A 479 0.14 -24.84 -14.55
N LEU A 480 -0.10 -23.81 -13.73
CA LEU A 480 -0.65 -23.98 -12.37
C LEU A 480 -2.06 -24.54 -12.41
N LEU A 481 -2.91 -24.05 -13.29
CA LEU A 481 -4.28 -24.55 -13.45
C LEU A 481 -4.28 -26.03 -13.86
N ASP A 482 -3.42 -26.44 -14.80
CA ASP A 482 -3.26 -27.86 -15.19
C ASP A 482 -2.73 -28.72 -14.02
N ASP A 483 -1.67 -28.27 -13.33
CA ASP A 483 -1.10 -29.02 -12.20
C ASP A 483 -2.10 -29.14 -11.03
N LEU A 484 -2.86 -28.11 -10.72
CA LEU A 484 -3.90 -28.13 -9.69
C LEU A 484 -5.09 -29.01 -10.09
N SER A 485 -5.43 -29.08 -11.39
CA SER A 485 -6.53 -29.90 -11.91
C SER A 485 -6.25 -31.41 -11.80
N ARG A 486 -4.99 -31.80 -11.66
CA ARG A 486 -4.57 -33.23 -11.50
C ARG A 486 -4.60 -33.68 -10.04
N GLN A 487 -4.86 -32.79 -9.10
CA GLN A 487 -4.85 -33.11 -7.68
C GLN A 487 -6.25 -33.50 -7.21
N THR A 488 -6.46 -34.76 -6.87
CA THR A 488 -7.75 -35.27 -6.39
C THR A 488 -7.94 -35.23 -4.87
N ASP A 489 -6.89 -34.91 -4.10
CA ASP A 489 -6.88 -35.03 -2.64
C ASP A 489 -7.07 -33.71 -1.88
N ILE A 490 -7.44 -32.63 -2.56
CA ILE A 490 -7.74 -31.31 -1.95
C ILE A 490 -9.26 -31.20 -1.81
N ARG A 491 -9.80 -31.67 -0.69
CA ARG A 491 -11.20 -31.43 -0.28
C ARG A 491 -11.23 -30.54 0.93
#